data_936aad212d9217525ad86785554c3dca
#
_entry.id   936aad212d9217525ad86785554c3dca
#
_cell.length_a   1.000
_cell.length_b   1.000
_cell.length_c   1.000
_cell.angle_alpha   90.00
_cell.angle_beta   90.00
_cell.angle_gamma   90.00
#
_symmetry.space_group_name_H-M   'P 1'
#
loop_
_entity.id
_entity.type
_entity.pdbx_description
1 polymer ?
#
loop_
_entity_poly.entity_id
_entity_poly.type
_entity_poly.pdbx_seq_one_letter_code
_entity_poly.pdbx_strand_id
1 'polypeptide(L)'
;MTVDDALARPDLFPHPEGDGAALYTCPSGWNWQISTGNLFQAYDGEGKGFNLVDPGSGGALAGSIAEAYEKGEGWLGYYWAPTAILGKYPMKKLDFGVPHDFDEWSTCTSQEGCADPQKNSWVVSSVFTVVTDNFKNSTGPGMDYISKRALPNSVVNELLAWKDDNQASGEDTAIYFLQNYGEWKSWVPFNVQLDVLNAL
;
A
#
# COMPACT_ATOMS: atom_id res chain seq x y z
N MET A 1 3.40 8.09 -15.43
CA MET A 1 2.62 9.17 -14.81
C MET A 1 3.26 9.49 -13.47
N THR A 2 3.62 10.72 -13.30
CA THR A 2 4.28 11.25 -12.09
C THR A 2 3.27 11.97 -11.20
N VAL A 3 3.70 12.36 -9.99
CA VAL A 3 2.94 13.25 -9.10
C VAL A 3 2.67 14.59 -9.79
N ASP A 4 3.68 15.17 -10.47
CA ASP A 4 3.50 16.42 -11.22
C ASP A 4 2.48 16.29 -12.36
N ASP A 5 2.45 15.15 -13.08
CA ASP A 5 1.44 14.89 -14.11
C ASP A 5 0.01 14.86 -13.52
N ALA A 6 -0.16 14.27 -12.34
CA ALA A 6 -1.46 14.23 -11.66
C ALA A 6 -1.88 15.62 -11.16
N LEU A 7 -0.96 16.34 -10.51
CA LEU A 7 -1.22 17.69 -10.01
C LEU A 7 -1.44 18.74 -11.12
N ALA A 8 -1.06 18.45 -12.37
CA ALA A 8 -1.40 19.28 -13.52
C ALA A 8 -2.86 19.10 -14.00
N ARG A 9 -3.61 18.18 -13.40
CA ARG A 9 -4.99 17.85 -13.81
C ARG A 9 -5.96 17.86 -12.63
N PRO A 10 -6.13 19.02 -11.93
CA PRO A 10 -7.08 19.15 -10.82
C PRO A 10 -8.52 18.80 -11.22
N ASP A 11 -8.87 19.00 -12.49
CA ASP A 11 -10.17 18.67 -13.06
C ASP A 11 -10.56 17.18 -12.93
N LEU A 12 -9.59 16.28 -12.72
CA LEU A 12 -9.83 14.84 -12.60
C LEU A 12 -10.09 14.38 -11.16
N PHE A 13 -9.83 15.20 -10.16
CA PHE A 13 -9.82 14.80 -8.75
C PHE A 13 -10.76 15.69 -7.92
N PRO A 14 -12.09 15.57 -8.08
CA PRO A 14 -13.03 16.45 -7.44
C PRO A 14 -12.95 16.40 -5.91
N HIS A 15 -13.10 17.56 -5.28
CA HIS A 15 -13.18 17.63 -3.81
C HIS A 15 -14.55 17.15 -3.32
N PRO A 16 -14.63 16.29 -2.27
CA PRO A 16 -15.90 15.69 -1.86
C PRO A 16 -16.89 16.69 -1.25
N GLU A 17 -16.41 17.79 -0.65
CA GLU A 17 -17.21 18.73 0.11
C GLU A 17 -17.06 20.19 -0.34
N GLY A 18 -16.35 20.45 -1.44
CA GLY A 18 -16.05 21.84 -1.80
C GLY A 18 -15.57 22.03 -3.23
N ASP A 19 -15.13 23.25 -3.49
CA ASP A 19 -14.51 23.62 -4.76
C ASP A 19 -13.04 23.20 -4.81
N GLY A 20 -12.53 22.92 -6.00
CA GLY A 20 -11.14 22.53 -6.25
C GLY A 20 -10.93 21.03 -6.34
N ALA A 21 -9.68 20.64 -6.24
CA ALA A 21 -9.28 19.22 -6.29
C ALA A 21 -8.89 18.70 -4.90
N ALA A 22 -9.07 17.39 -4.70
CA ALA A 22 -8.72 16.71 -3.46
C ALA A 22 -7.41 15.93 -3.59
N LEU A 23 -6.53 16.04 -2.58
CA LEU A 23 -5.50 15.09 -2.27
C LEU A 23 -5.74 14.53 -0.87
N TYR A 24 -6.07 13.24 -0.80
CA TYR A 24 -6.35 12.59 0.48
C TYR A 24 -5.04 12.27 1.21
N THR A 25 -4.93 12.76 2.44
CA THR A 25 -3.87 12.36 3.37
C THR A 25 -4.30 11.11 4.15
N CYS A 26 -3.45 10.59 5.02
CA CYS A 26 -3.89 9.62 6.01
C CYS A 26 -4.57 10.33 7.21
N PRO A 27 -5.32 9.59 8.03
CA PRO A 27 -5.98 10.15 9.21
C PRO A 27 -5.03 10.89 10.14
N SER A 28 -5.52 11.95 10.77
CA SER A 28 -4.81 12.69 11.81
C SER A 28 -4.29 11.76 12.91
N GLY A 29 -3.05 11.99 13.34
CA GLY A 29 -2.35 11.17 14.32
C GLY A 29 -1.52 10.01 13.75
N TRP A 30 -1.58 9.79 12.46
CA TRP A 30 -0.62 8.89 11.78
C TRP A 30 0.61 9.69 11.34
N ASN A 31 1.81 9.15 11.59
CA ASN A 31 3.06 9.82 11.21
C ASN A 31 3.14 10.19 9.71
N TRP A 32 2.46 9.43 8.87
CA TRP A 32 2.41 9.65 7.42
C TRP A 32 1.63 10.89 7.00
N GLN A 33 0.78 11.45 7.87
CA GLN A 33 0.08 12.71 7.63
C GLN A 33 1.09 13.86 7.46
N ILE A 34 2.08 13.92 8.35
CA ILE A 34 3.15 14.92 8.31
C ILE A 34 3.91 14.83 6.99
N SER A 35 4.36 13.61 6.63
CA SER A 35 5.11 13.40 5.38
C SER A 35 4.28 13.74 4.14
N THR A 36 2.99 13.40 4.13
CA THR A 36 2.09 13.74 3.02
C THR A 36 1.90 15.26 2.91
N GLY A 37 1.73 15.95 4.04
CA GLY A 37 1.62 17.41 4.09
C GLY A 37 2.88 18.12 3.58
N ASN A 38 4.05 17.69 4.03
CA ASN A 38 5.32 18.26 3.58
C ASN A 38 5.55 17.99 2.07
N LEU A 39 5.26 16.79 1.59
CA LEU A 39 5.34 16.50 0.15
C LEU A 39 4.32 17.31 -0.66
N PHE A 40 3.10 17.48 -0.16
CA PHE A 40 2.09 18.33 -0.79
C PHE A 40 2.60 19.78 -0.97
N GLN A 41 3.24 20.34 0.05
CA GLN A 41 3.87 21.65 -0.03
C GLN A 41 5.04 21.66 -1.04
N ALA A 42 5.94 20.66 -0.98
CA ALA A 42 7.10 20.56 -1.87
C ALA A 42 6.72 20.44 -3.36
N TYR A 43 5.55 19.86 -3.66
CA TYR A 43 5.01 19.74 -5.01
C TYR A 43 4.07 20.90 -5.42
N ASP A 44 3.93 21.93 -4.56
CA ASP A 44 3.04 23.08 -4.78
C ASP A 44 1.59 22.66 -5.04
N GLY A 45 1.09 21.74 -4.23
CA GLY A 45 -0.25 21.19 -4.40
C GLY A 45 -1.34 22.26 -4.28
N GLU A 46 -1.22 23.19 -3.32
CA GLU A 46 -2.15 24.30 -3.13
C GLU A 46 -2.14 25.25 -4.34
N GLY A 47 -0.96 25.65 -4.82
CA GLY A 47 -0.81 26.51 -6.00
C GLY A 47 -1.35 25.86 -7.28
N LYS A 48 -1.44 24.52 -7.32
CA LYS A 48 -2.05 23.74 -8.41
C LYS A 48 -3.55 23.47 -8.24
N GLY A 49 -4.18 24.05 -7.21
CA GLY A 49 -5.63 23.98 -6.96
C GLY A 49 -6.10 22.75 -6.20
N PHE A 50 -5.21 22.07 -5.50
CA PHE A 50 -5.56 20.94 -4.63
C PHE A 50 -5.70 21.39 -3.18
N ASN A 51 -6.58 20.71 -2.45
CA ASN A 51 -6.71 20.80 -1.00
C ASN A 51 -6.39 19.45 -0.38
N LEU A 52 -5.75 19.47 0.80
CA LEU A 52 -5.57 18.26 1.61
C LEU A 52 -6.87 17.87 2.28
N VAL A 53 -7.29 16.62 2.12
CA VAL A 53 -8.47 16.05 2.75
C VAL A 53 -8.05 15.05 3.81
N ASP A 54 -8.36 15.33 5.07
CA ASP A 54 -8.24 14.36 6.17
C ASP A 54 -9.48 13.46 6.17
N PRO A 55 -9.34 12.15 5.95
CA PRO A 55 -10.47 11.23 5.91
C PRO A 55 -11.04 10.91 7.31
N GLY A 56 -10.37 11.32 8.39
CA GLY A 56 -10.74 11.05 9.77
C GLY A 56 -10.49 9.62 10.26
N SER A 57 -10.52 8.62 9.37
CA SER A 57 -10.22 7.22 9.71
C SER A 57 -9.69 6.43 8.51
N GLY A 58 -9.00 5.31 8.79
CA GLY A 58 -8.55 4.39 7.73
C GLY A 58 -9.69 3.77 6.93
N GLY A 59 -10.84 3.54 7.58
CA GLY A 59 -12.05 3.06 6.91
C GLY A 59 -12.64 4.09 5.96
N ALA A 60 -12.69 5.36 6.38
CA ALA A 60 -13.15 6.45 5.53
C ALA A 60 -12.20 6.70 4.34
N LEU A 61 -10.88 6.58 4.57
CA LEU A 61 -9.89 6.65 3.48
C LEU A 61 -10.10 5.54 2.44
N ALA A 62 -10.33 4.30 2.88
CA ALA A 62 -10.66 3.20 1.98
C ALA A 62 -11.99 3.42 1.26
N GLY A 63 -13.00 3.93 1.98
CA GLY A 63 -14.31 4.27 1.43
C GLY A 63 -14.23 5.34 0.33
N SER A 64 -13.37 6.35 0.49
CA SER A 64 -13.19 7.39 -0.53
C SER A 64 -12.62 6.85 -1.85
N ILE A 65 -11.74 5.84 -1.79
CA ILE A 65 -11.25 5.14 -3.00
C ILE A 65 -12.40 4.42 -3.70
N ALA A 66 -13.18 3.64 -2.94
CA ALA A 66 -14.32 2.90 -3.48
C ALA A 66 -15.34 3.84 -4.13
N GLU A 67 -15.70 4.91 -3.43
CA GLU A 67 -16.67 5.91 -3.90
C GLU A 67 -16.23 6.58 -5.21
N ALA A 68 -14.98 7.05 -5.28
CA ALA A 68 -14.45 7.66 -6.49
C ALA A 68 -14.43 6.67 -7.66
N TYR A 69 -14.01 5.43 -7.40
CA TYR A 69 -13.97 4.38 -8.44
C TYR A 69 -15.37 4.05 -8.97
N GLU A 70 -16.36 3.90 -8.08
CA GLU A 70 -17.76 3.61 -8.45
C GLU A 70 -18.42 4.76 -9.21
N LYS A 71 -18.04 6.01 -8.90
CA LYS A 71 -18.50 7.20 -9.64
C LYS A 71 -17.76 7.41 -10.97
N GLY A 72 -16.66 6.70 -11.23
CA GLY A 72 -15.78 6.93 -12.36
C GLY A 72 -14.97 8.22 -12.27
N GLU A 73 -14.74 8.70 -11.05
CA GLU A 73 -13.95 9.88 -10.72
C GLU A 73 -12.50 9.49 -10.41
N GLY A 74 -11.57 10.44 -10.58
CA GLY A 74 -10.20 10.25 -10.16
C GLY A 74 -10.08 10.37 -8.64
N TRP A 75 -9.18 9.58 -8.07
CA TRP A 75 -8.78 9.68 -6.68
C TRP A 75 -7.27 9.89 -6.59
N LEU A 76 -6.81 10.83 -5.78
CA LEU A 76 -5.41 11.11 -5.53
C LEU A 76 -5.17 11.18 -4.02
N GLY A 77 -4.18 10.44 -3.52
CA GLY A 77 -3.87 10.50 -2.10
C GLY A 77 -2.85 9.48 -1.65
N TYR A 78 -2.60 9.48 -0.34
CA TYR A 78 -1.80 8.48 0.34
C TYR A 78 -2.60 7.19 0.52
N TYR A 79 -2.00 6.08 0.15
CA TYR A 79 -2.46 4.75 0.55
C TYR A 79 -1.28 3.78 0.63
N TRP A 80 -1.50 2.60 1.19
CA TRP A 80 -0.46 1.58 1.36
C TRP A 80 -0.89 0.23 0.81
N ALA A 81 0.08 -0.59 0.44
CA ALA A 81 -0.12 -1.97 0.00
C ALA A 81 0.67 -2.93 0.93
N PRO A 82 0.17 -4.16 1.15
CA PRO A 82 -1.04 -4.75 0.56
C PRO A 82 -2.32 -4.44 1.35
N THR A 83 -3.47 -4.29 0.65
CA THR A 83 -4.79 -4.09 1.27
C THR A 83 -5.92 -4.63 0.41
N ALA A 84 -7.06 -4.96 1.03
CA ALA A 84 -8.24 -5.45 0.31
C ALA A 84 -8.76 -4.42 -0.71
N ILE A 85 -8.75 -3.13 -0.36
CA ILE A 85 -9.25 -2.07 -1.25
C ILE A 85 -8.46 -2.00 -2.56
N LEU A 86 -7.13 -2.21 -2.52
CA LEU A 86 -6.30 -2.24 -3.73
C LEU A 86 -6.46 -3.54 -4.54
N GLY A 87 -7.00 -4.59 -3.94
CA GLY A 87 -7.40 -5.80 -4.66
C GLY A 87 -8.73 -5.64 -5.38
N LYS A 88 -9.67 -4.88 -4.79
CA LYS A 88 -10.99 -4.60 -5.37
C LYS A 88 -10.93 -3.51 -6.44
N TYR A 89 -10.18 -2.46 -6.19
CA TYR A 89 -10.11 -1.26 -7.02
C TYR A 89 -8.65 -1.02 -7.47
N PRO A 90 -8.29 -1.40 -8.70
CA PRO A 90 -6.93 -1.22 -9.22
C PRO A 90 -6.52 0.24 -9.23
N MET A 91 -5.48 0.58 -8.47
CA MET A 91 -4.92 1.91 -8.39
C MET A 91 -3.51 1.95 -8.97
N LYS A 92 -3.13 3.09 -9.50
CA LYS A 92 -1.79 3.31 -10.03
C LYS A 92 -0.92 4.08 -9.04
N LYS A 93 0.16 3.46 -8.60
CA LYS A 93 1.20 4.18 -7.86
C LYS A 93 1.87 5.20 -8.79
N LEU A 94 1.93 6.45 -8.35
CA LEU A 94 2.61 7.52 -9.07
C LEU A 94 4.11 7.50 -8.80
N ASP A 95 4.89 7.88 -9.80
CA ASP A 95 6.30 8.19 -9.65
C ASP A 95 6.46 9.60 -9.09
N PHE A 96 7.36 9.79 -8.14
CA PHE A 96 7.62 11.11 -7.57
C PHE A 96 8.51 11.99 -8.47
N GLY A 97 9.09 11.42 -9.53
CA GLY A 97 9.96 12.15 -10.47
C GLY A 97 11.35 12.51 -9.92
N VAL A 98 11.61 12.14 -8.68
CA VAL A 98 12.89 12.32 -7.97
C VAL A 98 13.25 11.06 -7.20
N PRO A 99 14.55 10.77 -6.98
CA PRO A 99 14.94 9.66 -6.11
C PRO A 99 14.61 9.97 -4.66
N HIS A 100 14.60 8.92 -3.81
CA HIS A 100 14.51 9.09 -2.37
C HIS A 100 15.82 9.67 -1.82
N ASP A 101 15.70 10.78 -1.09
CA ASP A 101 16.76 11.39 -0.32
C ASP A 101 16.50 11.14 1.17
N PHE A 102 17.38 10.36 1.79
CA PHE A 102 17.24 9.98 3.19
C PHE A 102 17.47 11.14 4.16
N ASP A 103 18.40 12.04 3.84
CA ASP A 103 18.71 13.18 4.69
C ASP A 103 17.53 14.16 4.70
N GLU A 104 17.01 14.53 3.53
CA GLU A 104 15.79 15.33 3.39
C GLU A 104 14.60 14.64 4.08
N TRP A 105 14.44 13.33 3.91
CA TRP A 105 13.36 12.59 4.56
C TRP A 105 13.43 12.69 6.07
N SER A 106 14.60 12.45 6.65
CA SER A 106 14.79 12.38 8.10
C SER A 106 14.81 13.74 8.79
N THR A 107 15.25 14.79 8.08
CA THR A 107 15.42 16.14 8.66
C THR A 107 14.27 17.09 8.35
N CYS A 108 13.47 16.79 7.33
CA CYS A 108 12.37 17.65 6.90
C CYS A 108 11.12 16.87 6.50
N THR A 109 11.15 16.02 5.46
CA THR A 109 9.91 15.42 4.92
C THR A 109 9.08 14.70 5.98
N SER A 110 9.69 14.02 6.95
CA SER A 110 9.01 13.31 8.05
C SER A 110 8.90 14.11 9.34
N GLN A 111 9.28 15.40 9.34
CA GLN A 111 9.31 16.24 10.54
C GLN A 111 8.16 17.24 10.54
N GLU A 112 7.53 17.39 11.69
CA GLU A 112 6.53 18.43 11.90
C GLU A 112 7.19 19.83 11.85
N GLY A 113 6.54 20.78 11.18
CA GLY A 113 7.01 22.16 11.12
C GLY A 113 8.22 22.40 10.20
N CYS A 114 8.52 21.48 9.27
CA CYS A 114 9.51 21.76 8.23
C CYS A 114 9.06 22.97 7.40
N ALA A 115 9.90 24.01 7.33
CA ALA A 115 9.53 25.28 6.71
C ALA A 115 9.72 25.27 5.19
N ASP A 116 10.63 24.48 4.66
CA ASP A 116 10.98 24.45 3.22
C ASP A 116 11.21 23.00 2.74
N PRO A 117 10.16 22.17 2.71
CA PRO A 117 10.28 20.78 2.27
C PRO A 117 10.62 20.71 0.79
N GLN A 118 11.57 19.85 0.46
CA GLN A 118 11.96 19.59 -0.90
C GLN A 118 11.23 18.37 -1.48
N LYS A 119 11.10 18.31 -2.82
CA LYS A 119 10.56 17.13 -3.50
C LYS A 119 11.36 15.90 -3.12
N ASN A 120 10.66 14.86 -2.72
CA ASN A 120 11.26 13.61 -2.31
C ASN A 120 10.38 12.44 -2.74
N SER A 121 10.97 11.26 -2.81
CA SER A 121 10.27 10.03 -3.13
C SER A 121 9.94 9.25 -1.85
N TRP A 122 8.80 8.57 -1.84
CA TRP A 122 8.46 7.68 -0.75
C TRP A 122 9.35 6.44 -0.75
N VAL A 123 9.88 6.09 0.42
CA VAL A 123 10.74 4.91 0.56
C VAL A 123 9.91 3.62 0.48
N VAL A 124 10.49 2.60 -0.15
CA VAL A 124 9.91 1.25 -0.11
C VAL A 124 10.32 0.57 1.18
N SER A 125 9.33 0.17 1.98
CA SER A 125 9.55 -0.61 3.20
C SER A 125 9.41 -2.10 2.90
N SER A 126 10.50 -2.85 3.07
CA SER A 126 10.48 -4.30 2.92
C SER A 126 9.96 -4.96 4.20
N VAL A 127 9.10 -5.98 4.04
CA VAL A 127 8.62 -6.81 5.14
C VAL A 127 9.47 -8.07 5.23
N PHE A 128 10.03 -8.34 6.41
CA PHE A 128 10.91 -9.47 6.65
C PHE A 128 10.29 -10.44 7.66
N THR A 129 10.57 -11.73 7.46
CA THR A 129 10.32 -12.74 8.49
C THR A 129 11.47 -12.75 9.47
N VAL A 130 11.19 -12.54 10.76
CA VAL A 130 12.19 -12.58 11.84
C VAL A 130 12.12 -13.94 12.53
N VAL A 131 13.28 -14.57 12.71
CA VAL A 131 13.42 -15.86 13.38
C VAL A 131 14.56 -15.77 14.42
N THR A 132 14.56 -16.67 15.41
CA THR A 132 15.67 -16.77 16.36
C THR A 132 16.93 -17.34 15.69
N ASP A 133 18.11 -17.04 16.24
CA ASP A 133 19.36 -17.62 15.75
C ASP A 133 19.36 -19.15 15.83
N ASN A 134 18.77 -19.72 16.88
CA ASN A 134 18.64 -21.17 17.03
C ASN A 134 17.81 -21.78 15.89
N PHE A 135 16.69 -21.14 15.50
CA PHE A 135 15.88 -21.60 14.38
C PHE A 135 16.60 -21.43 13.04
N LYS A 136 17.26 -20.28 12.84
CA LYS A 136 18.06 -20.01 11.62
C LYS A 136 19.17 -21.05 11.41
N ASN A 137 19.81 -21.48 12.51
CA ASN A 137 20.88 -22.47 12.47
C ASN A 137 20.37 -23.93 12.46
N SER A 138 19.06 -24.14 12.60
CA SER A 138 18.46 -25.46 12.44
C SER A 138 18.46 -25.84 10.95
N THR A 139 18.94 -27.04 10.66
CA THR A 139 18.81 -27.63 9.31
C THR A 139 17.49 -28.38 9.24
N GLY A 140 16.57 -27.94 8.38
CA GLY A 140 15.32 -28.66 8.24
C GLY A 140 14.30 -27.97 7.37
N PRO A 141 13.21 -28.67 7.00
CA PRO A 141 12.21 -28.17 6.06
C PRO A 141 11.48 -26.90 6.53
N GLY A 142 11.43 -26.66 7.85
CA GLY A 142 10.84 -25.45 8.39
C GLY A 142 11.63 -24.19 8.04
N MET A 143 12.97 -24.23 8.18
CA MET A 143 13.82 -23.11 7.78
C MET A 143 13.84 -22.92 6.26
N ASP A 144 13.85 -23.99 5.50
CA ASP A 144 13.77 -23.95 4.04
C ASP A 144 12.48 -23.28 3.57
N TYR A 145 11.35 -23.62 4.18
CA TYR A 145 10.05 -23.00 3.90
C TYR A 145 10.08 -21.49 4.22
N ILE A 146 10.49 -21.11 5.42
CA ILE A 146 10.51 -19.72 5.86
C ILE A 146 11.44 -18.86 4.98
N SER A 147 12.59 -19.40 4.55
CA SER A 147 13.53 -18.68 3.71
C SER A 147 13.06 -18.45 2.27
N LYS A 148 12.14 -19.29 1.78
CA LYS A 148 11.58 -19.22 0.42
C LYS A 148 10.25 -18.52 0.34
N ARG A 149 9.51 -18.47 1.46
CA ARG A 149 8.17 -17.91 1.48
C ARG A 149 8.18 -16.42 1.18
N ALA A 150 7.67 -16.07 0.02
CA ALA A 150 7.49 -14.69 -0.42
C ALA A 150 6.21 -14.57 -1.25
N LEU A 151 5.47 -13.49 -1.06
CA LEU A 151 4.29 -13.16 -1.84
C LEU A 151 4.41 -11.72 -2.36
N PRO A 152 4.15 -11.49 -3.65
CA PRO A 152 4.03 -10.14 -4.16
C PRO A 152 2.78 -9.45 -3.60
N ASN A 153 2.82 -8.14 -3.46
CA ASN A 153 1.69 -7.36 -2.96
C ASN A 153 0.40 -7.57 -3.76
N SER A 154 0.50 -7.80 -5.07
CA SER A 154 -0.66 -8.10 -5.92
C SER A 154 -1.44 -9.33 -5.45
N VAL A 155 -0.73 -10.44 -5.19
CA VAL A 155 -1.35 -11.67 -4.68
C VAL A 155 -1.97 -11.45 -3.29
N VAL A 156 -1.28 -10.73 -2.41
CA VAL A 156 -1.82 -10.44 -1.07
C VAL A 156 -3.04 -9.52 -1.16
N ASN A 157 -3.04 -8.52 -2.04
CA ASN A 157 -4.21 -7.67 -2.29
C ASN A 157 -5.42 -8.49 -2.75
N GLU A 158 -5.24 -9.39 -3.73
CA GLU A 158 -6.29 -10.27 -4.24
C GLU A 158 -6.85 -11.20 -3.15
N LEU A 159 -5.98 -11.79 -2.34
CA LEU A 159 -6.39 -12.65 -1.23
C LEU A 159 -7.16 -11.89 -0.15
N LEU A 160 -6.74 -10.65 0.16
CA LEU A 160 -7.45 -9.80 1.11
C LEU A 160 -8.80 -9.34 0.57
N ALA A 161 -8.89 -9.03 -0.73
CA ALA A 161 -10.16 -8.71 -1.39
C ALA A 161 -11.11 -9.92 -1.38
N TRP A 162 -10.61 -11.10 -1.76
CA TRP A 162 -11.39 -12.34 -1.73
C TRP A 162 -11.90 -12.67 -0.31
N LYS A 163 -11.01 -12.54 0.69
CA LYS A 163 -11.36 -12.74 2.10
C LYS A 163 -12.51 -11.84 2.53
N ASP A 164 -12.45 -10.58 2.18
CA ASP A 164 -13.45 -9.58 2.55
C ASP A 164 -14.79 -9.83 1.84
N ASP A 165 -14.76 -10.07 0.51
CA ASP A 165 -15.95 -10.33 -0.30
C ASP A 165 -16.70 -11.60 0.12
N ASN A 166 -15.98 -12.62 0.60
CA ASN A 166 -16.55 -13.88 1.04
C ASN A 166 -16.77 -13.95 2.56
N GLN A 167 -16.45 -12.89 3.31
CA GLN A 167 -16.48 -12.87 4.78
C GLN A 167 -15.72 -14.07 5.39
N ALA A 168 -14.64 -14.46 4.69
CA ALA A 168 -13.87 -15.65 4.97
C ALA A 168 -12.96 -15.48 6.18
N SER A 169 -12.66 -16.57 6.88
CA SER A 169 -11.62 -16.61 7.91
C SER A 169 -10.22 -16.56 7.29
N GLY A 170 -9.18 -16.42 8.12
CA GLY A 170 -7.81 -16.56 7.68
C GLY A 170 -7.48 -17.98 7.19
N GLU A 171 -8.11 -19.00 7.78
CA GLU A 171 -7.97 -20.40 7.39
C GLU A 171 -8.59 -20.65 6.02
N ASP A 172 -9.83 -20.19 5.78
CA ASP A 172 -10.49 -20.30 4.47
C ASP A 172 -9.65 -19.61 3.38
N THR A 173 -9.08 -18.45 3.70
CA THR A 173 -8.21 -17.70 2.77
C THR A 173 -6.92 -18.49 2.47
N ALA A 174 -6.35 -19.16 3.46
CA ALA A 174 -5.16 -19.98 3.26
C ALA A 174 -5.48 -21.20 2.39
N ILE A 175 -6.62 -21.86 2.60
CA ILE A 175 -7.09 -22.98 1.77
C ILE A 175 -7.33 -22.48 0.33
N TYR A 176 -8.01 -21.35 0.18
CA TYR A 176 -8.24 -20.74 -1.14
C TYR A 176 -6.92 -20.44 -1.86
N PHE A 177 -5.92 -19.89 -1.15
CA PHE A 177 -4.59 -19.64 -1.71
C PHE A 177 -3.93 -20.95 -2.16
N LEU A 178 -3.93 -21.99 -1.34
CA LEU A 178 -3.30 -23.28 -1.68
C LEU A 178 -3.96 -23.95 -2.89
N GLN A 179 -5.27 -23.77 -3.06
CA GLN A 179 -6.03 -24.34 -4.19
C GLN A 179 -5.87 -23.58 -5.49
N ASN A 180 -5.76 -22.23 -5.44
CA ASN A 180 -5.89 -21.39 -6.63
C ASN A 180 -4.57 -20.75 -7.08
N TYR A 181 -3.52 -20.76 -6.24
CA TYR A 181 -2.25 -20.12 -6.52
C TYR A 181 -1.10 -21.14 -6.57
N GLY A 182 -0.07 -20.81 -7.29
CA GLY A 182 1.06 -21.73 -7.52
C GLY A 182 2.32 -21.40 -6.72
N GLU A 183 2.43 -20.22 -6.15
CA GLU A 183 3.62 -19.68 -5.50
C GLU A 183 4.15 -20.58 -4.39
N TRP A 184 3.26 -21.13 -3.57
CA TRP A 184 3.58 -21.98 -2.43
C TRP A 184 4.32 -23.27 -2.83
N LYS A 185 4.13 -23.78 -4.05
CA LYS A 185 4.78 -24.99 -4.54
C LYS A 185 6.30 -24.85 -4.57
N SER A 186 6.81 -23.65 -4.80
CA SER A 186 8.24 -23.37 -4.77
C SER A 186 8.84 -23.34 -3.36
N TRP A 187 8.01 -23.21 -2.32
CA TRP A 187 8.45 -23.07 -0.93
C TRP A 187 8.72 -24.39 -0.24
N VAL A 188 8.16 -25.48 -0.77
CA VAL A 188 8.22 -26.80 -0.15
C VAL A 188 8.71 -27.88 -1.13
N PRO A 189 9.30 -28.99 -0.62
CA PRO A 189 9.68 -30.12 -1.46
C PRO A 189 8.49 -30.79 -2.14
N PHE A 190 8.71 -31.49 -3.25
CA PHE A 190 7.66 -32.11 -4.05
C PHE A 190 6.77 -33.11 -3.27
N ASN A 191 7.36 -33.91 -2.39
CA ASN A 191 6.58 -34.83 -1.53
C ASN A 191 5.59 -34.08 -0.63
N VAL A 192 6.01 -32.92 -0.06
CA VAL A 192 5.13 -32.06 0.76
C VAL A 192 4.04 -31.43 -0.11
N GLN A 193 4.36 -31.07 -1.38
CA GLN A 193 3.33 -30.56 -2.31
C GLN A 193 2.22 -31.61 -2.51
N LEU A 194 2.60 -32.89 -2.68
CA LEU A 194 1.62 -33.96 -2.83
C LEU A 194 0.77 -34.16 -1.59
N ASP A 195 1.38 -34.09 -0.40
CA ASP A 195 0.65 -34.21 0.87
C ASP A 195 -0.38 -33.07 1.04
N VAL A 196 0.02 -31.84 0.71
CA VAL A 196 -0.87 -30.67 0.73
C VAL A 196 -2.02 -30.84 -0.26
N LEU A 197 -1.73 -31.24 -1.52
CA LEU A 197 -2.76 -31.43 -2.55
C LEU A 197 -3.75 -32.55 -2.21
N ASN A 198 -3.31 -33.58 -1.49
CA ASN A 198 -4.19 -34.65 -1.03
C ASN A 198 -5.04 -34.25 0.18
N ALA A 199 -4.67 -33.21 0.91
CA ALA A 199 -5.40 -32.71 2.09
C ALA A 199 -6.42 -31.62 1.75
N LEU A 200 -6.33 -31.01 0.57
CA LEU A 200 -7.23 -29.95 0.06
C LEU A 200 -8.47 -30.52 -0.65
#